data_861dccac518d46bd379b14c2574e9403
#
_entry.id   861dccac518d46bd379b14c2574e9403
#
_cell.length_a   1.000
_cell.length_b   1.000
_cell.length_c   1.000
_cell.angle_alpha   90.00
_cell.angle_beta   90.00
_cell.angle_gamma   90.00
#
_symmetry.space_group_name_H-M   'P 1'
#
loop_
_entity.id
_entity.type
_entity.pdbx_description
1 polymer ?
#
loop_
_entity_poly.entity_id
_entity_poly.type
_entity_poly.pdbx_seq_one_letter_code
_entity_poly.pdbx_strand_id
1 'polypeptide(L)'
;MYITSREKAIIELIIKTSGKHTALSIASSLNVSARTVQRDLKSVEKIIHQFDLELTRNSNQGLVIEGKNEQIFRLIQHLTSSGLIDQPPQEKKLRLLLAILEEDLYKTQVLANYLGVSSTTLAAYLDELAQWLSHFQLQLIRKRGVGVELYGSEANKRRALAHFFLQYFYEELIEKLFLLEKGTIAEERILHYFIPEYLREVISLVNAAFQSAPARPADSGHLEIILHTTITLQRAELQFYMEKDATLPKSEIVAEFDVMLNISRQLEQFNPALSESDILYLALILKGTKLREAQAVPYDSIVLAQKIKN
;
A
#
# COMPACT_ATOMS: atom_id res chain seq x y z
N MET A 1 -5.94 12.15 25.52
CA MET A 1 -6.51 10.78 25.68
C MET A 1 -5.63 9.82 24.90
N TYR A 2 -5.27 8.68 25.46
CA TYR A 2 -4.45 7.69 24.78
C TYR A 2 -5.36 6.78 23.93
N ILE A 3 -5.10 6.73 22.64
CA ILE A 3 -5.80 5.83 21.70
C ILE A 3 -4.77 4.80 21.24
N THR A 4 -5.07 3.51 21.42
CA THR A 4 -4.18 2.45 20.99
C THR A 4 -4.16 2.34 19.46
N SER A 5 -3.06 1.83 18.89
CA SER A 5 -2.94 1.61 17.43
C SER A 5 -4.08 0.76 16.87
N ARG A 6 -4.58 -0.22 17.66
CA ARG A 6 -5.67 -1.10 17.22
C ARG A 6 -7.04 -0.38 17.25
N GLU A 7 -7.31 0.43 18.28
CA GLU A 7 -8.53 1.28 18.33
C GLU A 7 -8.54 2.27 17.17
N LYS A 8 -7.40 2.89 16.88
CA LYS A 8 -7.21 3.76 15.72
C LYS A 8 -7.53 3.03 14.42
N ALA A 9 -6.94 1.84 14.20
CA ALA A 9 -7.18 1.04 13.01
C ALA A 9 -8.65 0.63 12.86
N ILE A 10 -9.35 0.29 13.96
CA ILE A 10 -10.78 -0.02 13.95
C ILE A 10 -11.60 1.20 13.52
N ILE A 11 -11.32 2.39 14.08
CA ILE A 11 -12.03 3.63 13.75
C ILE A 11 -11.81 3.98 12.27
N GLU A 12 -10.56 3.96 11.80
CA GLU A 12 -10.22 4.24 10.42
C GLU A 12 -10.91 3.28 9.44
N LEU A 13 -10.94 1.99 9.76
CA LEU A 13 -11.61 0.98 8.94
C LEU A 13 -13.12 1.23 8.85
N ILE A 14 -13.78 1.54 9.97
CA ILE A 14 -15.22 1.83 9.98
C ILE A 14 -15.54 3.11 9.20
N ILE A 15 -14.75 4.18 9.37
CA ILE A 15 -14.93 5.45 8.63
C ILE A 15 -14.73 5.23 7.14
N LYS A 16 -13.66 4.50 6.76
CA LYS A 16 -13.28 4.23 5.38
C LYS A 16 -14.39 3.49 4.62
N THR A 17 -15.00 2.51 5.25
CA THR A 17 -15.90 1.57 4.57
C THR A 17 -17.40 1.84 4.78
N SER A 18 -17.74 2.68 5.75
CA SER A 18 -19.14 3.14 6.02
C SER A 18 -20.20 2.02 5.95
N GLY A 19 -20.11 1.05 6.86
CA GLY A 19 -21.11 0.00 7.00
C GLY A 19 -20.80 -1.33 6.31
N LYS A 20 -19.67 -1.47 5.64
CA LYS A 20 -19.30 -2.74 4.97
C LYS A 20 -18.70 -3.77 5.94
N HIS A 21 -18.18 -3.35 7.10
CA HIS A 21 -17.52 -4.24 8.04
C HIS A 21 -18.39 -4.58 9.25
N THR A 22 -18.45 -5.86 9.54
CA THR A 22 -18.95 -6.39 10.82
C THR A 22 -17.80 -6.54 11.80
N ALA A 23 -18.10 -6.74 13.10
CA ALA A 23 -17.04 -7.02 14.08
C ALA A 23 -16.21 -8.28 13.71
N LEU A 24 -16.80 -9.21 12.97
CA LEU A 24 -16.13 -10.44 12.53
C LEU A 24 -15.14 -10.15 11.38
N SER A 25 -15.55 -9.34 10.39
CA SER A 25 -14.68 -8.97 9.28
C SER A 25 -13.54 -8.06 9.75
N ILE A 26 -13.78 -7.16 10.71
CA ILE A 26 -12.71 -6.36 11.34
C ILE A 26 -11.73 -7.27 12.08
N ALA A 27 -12.22 -8.30 12.78
CA ALA A 27 -11.37 -9.27 13.48
C ALA A 27 -10.44 -10.00 12.49
N SER A 28 -10.98 -10.42 11.36
CA SER A 28 -10.20 -11.03 10.27
C SER A 28 -9.17 -10.06 9.68
N SER A 29 -9.58 -8.82 9.39
CA SER A 29 -8.68 -7.81 8.81
C SER A 29 -7.52 -7.41 9.73
N LEU A 30 -7.74 -7.45 11.05
CA LEU A 30 -6.72 -7.09 12.05
C LEU A 30 -6.01 -8.31 12.66
N ASN A 31 -6.28 -9.50 12.15
CA ASN A 31 -5.74 -10.78 12.63
C ASN A 31 -5.89 -10.98 14.15
N VAL A 32 -7.07 -10.66 14.68
CA VAL A 32 -7.42 -10.80 16.11
C VAL A 32 -8.73 -11.56 16.30
N SER A 33 -9.03 -11.97 17.54
CA SER A 33 -10.31 -12.63 17.82
C SER A 33 -11.50 -11.65 17.77
N ALA A 34 -12.69 -12.13 17.35
CA ALA A 34 -13.91 -11.34 17.39
C ALA A 34 -14.21 -10.79 18.79
N ARG A 35 -13.88 -11.55 19.84
CA ARG A 35 -14.01 -11.11 21.24
C ARG A 35 -13.11 -9.91 21.56
N THR A 36 -11.92 -9.88 20.99
CA THR A 36 -10.98 -8.75 21.12
C THR A 36 -11.58 -7.50 20.48
N VAL A 37 -12.08 -7.62 19.23
CA VAL A 37 -12.73 -6.51 18.54
C VAL A 37 -13.96 -6.01 19.30
N GLN A 38 -14.81 -6.90 19.80
CA GLN A 38 -15.98 -6.51 20.61
C GLN A 38 -15.61 -5.72 21.88
N ARG A 39 -14.49 -6.08 22.52
CA ARG A 39 -13.97 -5.34 23.66
C ARG A 39 -13.48 -3.97 23.25
N ASP A 40 -12.71 -3.91 22.16
CA ASP A 40 -12.13 -2.66 21.67
C ASP A 40 -13.21 -1.71 21.10
N LEU A 41 -14.30 -2.23 20.51
CA LEU A 41 -15.45 -1.43 20.09
C LEU A 41 -16.10 -0.66 21.24
N LYS A 42 -16.11 -1.19 22.46
CA LYS A 42 -16.59 -0.46 23.65
C LYS A 42 -15.71 0.74 23.99
N SER A 43 -14.40 0.63 23.74
CA SER A 43 -13.47 1.74 23.89
C SER A 43 -13.61 2.74 22.76
N VAL A 44 -13.76 2.25 21.53
CA VAL A 44 -14.03 3.06 20.33
C VAL A 44 -15.33 3.89 20.51
N GLU A 45 -16.41 3.30 21.01
CA GLU A 45 -17.64 4.04 21.32
C GLU A 45 -17.38 5.22 22.28
N LYS A 46 -16.56 5.03 23.33
CA LYS A 46 -16.20 6.11 24.24
C LYS A 46 -15.35 7.18 23.59
N ILE A 47 -14.46 6.79 22.68
CA ILE A 47 -13.59 7.71 21.94
C ILE A 47 -14.43 8.60 21.04
N ILE A 48 -15.28 8.01 20.17
CA ILE A 48 -16.06 8.74 19.19
C ILE A 48 -17.13 9.63 19.83
N HIS A 49 -17.68 9.20 20.96
CA HIS A 49 -18.65 9.98 21.73
C HIS A 49 -18.11 11.34 22.19
N GLN A 50 -16.81 11.50 22.40
CA GLN A 50 -16.16 12.78 22.72
C GLN A 50 -16.18 13.78 21.56
N PHE A 51 -16.45 13.29 20.37
CA PHE A 51 -16.61 14.07 19.14
C PHE A 51 -18.06 14.21 18.72
N ASP A 52 -19.02 13.90 19.63
CA ASP A 52 -20.46 13.87 19.37
C ASP A 52 -20.85 12.93 18.22
N LEU A 53 -20.14 11.79 18.10
CA LEU A 53 -20.36 10.74 17.12
C LEU A 53 -20.93 9.49 17.80
N GLU A 54 -21.72 8.73 17.06
CA GLU A 54 -22.32 7.48 17.54
C GLU A 54 -21.89 6.29 16.66
N LEU A 55 -21.69 5.12 17.29
CA LEU A 55 -21.47 3.86 16.59
C LEU A 55 -22.79 3.12 16.44
N THR A 56 -23.28 2.99 15.22
CA THR A 56 -24.50 2.24 14.91
C THR A 56 -24.19 0.88 14.31
N ARG A 57 -25.07 -0.08 14.61
CA ARG A 57 -24.98 -1.48 14.12
C ARG A 57 -26.20 -1.77 13.30
N ASN A 58 -26.09 -1.70 12.00
CA ASN A 58 -27.17 -2.08 11.11
C ASN A 58 -27.08 -3.56 10.77
N SER A 59 -28.16 -4.31 11.00
CA SER A 59 -28.23 -5.78 10.78
C SER A 59 -27.86 -6.21 9.36
N ASN A 60 -27.99 -5.32 8.37
CA ASN A 60 -27.68 -5.58 6.95
C ASN A 60 -26.49 -4.76 6.42
N GLN A 61 -25.89 -3.86 7.19
CA GLN A 61 -24.87 -2.93 6.70
C GLN A 61 -23.58 -2.89 7.55
N GLY A 62 -23.52 -3.67 8.65
CA GLY A 62 -22.34 -3.67 9.51
C GLY A 62 -22.24 -2.47 10.45
N LEU A 63 -21.01 -2.06 10.79
CA LEU A 63 -20.70 -0.99 11.73
C LEU A 63 -20.57 0.35 10.99
N VAL A 64 -21.22 1.40 11.51
CA VAL A 64 -21.17 2.75 10.96
C VAL A 64 -20.92 3.75 12.08
N ILE A 65 -20.04 4.73 11.86
CA ILE A 65 -19.89 5.91 12.71
C ILE A 65 -20.79 7.01 12.12
N GLU A 66 -21.79 7.39 12.86
CA GLU A 66 -22.78 8.40 12.47
C GLU A 66 -22.57 9.72 13.19
N GLY A 67 -22.78 10.81 12.47
CA GLY A 67 -22.70 12.19 12.96
C GLY A 67 -22.52 13.18 11.82
N LYS A 68 -22.30 14.45 12.16
CA LYS A 68 -22.05 15.49 11.17
C LYS A 68 -20.63 15.32 10.58
N ASN A 69 -20.47 15.65 9.31
CA ASN A 69 -19.17 15.57 8.63
C ASN A 69 -18.06 16.35 9.37
N GLU A 70 -18.40 17.47 9.98
CA GLU A 70 -17.48 18.28 10.79
C GLU A 70 -16.96 17.52 12.04
N GLN A 71 -17.81 16.71 12.66
CA GLN A 71 -17.47 15.90 13.84
C GLN A 71 -16.56 14.73 13.43
N ILE A 72 -16.88 14.06 12.32
CA ILE A 72 -16.04 13.02 11.74
C ILE A 72 -14.65 13.60 11.36
N PHE A 73 -14.64 14.79 10.77
CA PHE A 73 -13.40 15.49 10.44
C PHE A 73 -12.55 15.77 11.68
N ARG A 74 -13.14 16.28 12.77
CA ARG A 74 -12.43 16.51 14.05
C ARG A 74 -11.86 15.20 14.64
N LEU A 75 -12.60 14.11 14.57
CA LEU A 75 -12.10 12.80 14.99
C LEU A 75 -10.90 12.39 14.17
N ILE A 76 -10.98 12.48 12.83
CA ILE A 76 -9.88 12.13 11.93
C ILE A 76 -8.65 13.00 12.21
N GLN A 77 -8.83 14.32 12.38
CA GLN A 77 -7.74 15.21 12.75
C GLN A 77 -7.11 14.81 14.09
N HIS A 78 -7.91 14.44 15.09
CA HIS A 78 -7.38 13.99 16.38
C HIS A 78 -6.59 12.69 16.27
N LEU A 79 -7.06 11.73 15.46
CA LEU A 79 -6.34 10.47 15.19
C LEU A 79 -5.04 10.69 14.41
N THR A 80 -4.99 11.73 13.58
CA THR A 80 -3.79 12.11 12.82
C THR A 80 -2.86 13.01 13.62
N SER A 81 -3.37 13.90 14.46
CA SER A 81 -2.55 14.86 15.24
C SER A 81 -1.77 14.22 16.39
N SER A 82 -2.02 12.96 16.72
CA SER A 82 -1.16 12.18 17.63
C SER A 82 0.23 11.90 17.07
N GLY A 83 0.62 12.49 15.93
CA GLY A 83 1.93 12.36 15.31
C GLY A 83 2.15 12.93 13.92
N LEU A 84 1.19 13.63 13.30
CA LEU A 84 1.36 14.07 11.91
C LEU A 84 1.07 15.58 11.72
N ILE A 85 2.14 16.30 11.52
CA ILE A 85 2.23 17.52 10.71
C ILE A 85 1.43 17.34 9.41
N ASP A 86 0.81 18.38 8.91
CA ASP A 86 -0.01 18.41 7.69
C ASP A 86 0.61 17.57 6.55
N GLN A 87 -0.02 16.46 6.20
CA GLN A 87 0.53 15.52 5.21
C GLN A 87 0.64 16.21 3.85
N PRO A 88 1.78 16.06 3.14
CA PRO A 88 1.93 16.63 1.80
C PRO A 88 0.83 16.13 0.85
N PRO A 89 0.47 16.92 -0.16
CA PRO A 89 -0.55 16.53 -1.15
C PRO A 89 -0.27 15.17 -1.80
N GLN A 90 0.99 14.83 -2.05
CA GLN A 90 1.39 13.56 -2.66
C GLN A 90 1.07 12.36 -1.75
N GLU A 91 1.25 12.50 -0.44
CA GLU A 91 0.90 11.45 0.50
C GLU A 91 -0.62 11.28 0.62
N LYS A 92 -1.39 12.37 0.60
CA LYS A 92 -2.86 12.31 0.54
C LYS A 92 -3.33 11.61 -0.75
N LYS A 93 -2.68 11.85 -1.89
CA LYS A 93 -2.95 11.16 -3.15
C LYS A 93 -2.56 9.68 -3.10
N LEU A 94 -1.42 9.33 -2.45
CA LEU A 94 -1.06 7.94 -2.21
C LEU A 94 -2.14 7.21 -1.38
N ARG A 95 -2.57 7.82 -0.28
CA ARG A 95 -3.67 7.26 0.54
C ARG A 95 -4.97 7.11 -0.24
N LEU A 96 -5.28 8.07 -1.11
CA LEU A 96 -6.43 7.99 -2.01
C LEU A 96 -6.27 6.84 -2.99
N LEU A 97 -5.10 6.68 -3.62
CA LEU A 97 -4.80 5.61 -4.55
C LEU A 97 -4.93 4.23 -3.86
N LEU A 98 -4.32 4.07 -2.68
CA LEU A 98 -4.44 2.83 -1.90
C LEU A 98 -5.89 2.51 -1.57
N ALA A 99 -6.66 3.49 -1.11
CA ALA A 99 -8.06 3.29 -0.81
C ALA A 99 -8.84 2.76 -2.02
N ILE A 100 -8.72 3.41 -3.18
CA ILE A 100 -9.45 2.98 -4.38
C ILE A 100 -8.93 1.67 -5.00
N LEU A 101 -7.73 1.22 -4.61
CA LEU A 101 -7.17 -0.08 -5.00
C LEU A 101 -7.64 -1.24 -4.12
N GLU A 102 -8.05 -0.96 -2.89
CA GLU A 102 -8.46 -1.99 -1.93
C GLU A 102 -9.94 -2.38 -2.03
N GLU A 103 -10.78 -1.49 -2.53
CA GLU A 103 -12.21 -1.74 -2.64
C GLU A 103 -12.80 -1.33 -3.99
N ASP A 104 -13.83 -2.03 -4.40
CA ASP A 104 -14.47 -1.81 -5.71
C ASP A 104 -15.23 -0.49 -5.81
N LEU A 105 -15.71 0.05 -4.69
CA LEU A 105 -16.56 1.24 -4.72
C LEU A 105 -16.49 2.07 -3.43
N TYR A 106 -16.12 3.34 -3.57
CA TYR A 106 -16.12 4.30 -2.47
C TYR A 106 -17.07 5.47 -2.69
N LYS A 107 -17.85 5.82 -1.68
CA LYS A 107 -18.59 7.09 -1.69
C LYS A 107 -17.60 8.26 -1.58
N THR A 108 -17.76 9.26 -2.45
CA THR A 108 -16.86 10.42 -2.53
C THR A 108 -16.73 11.15 -1.18
N GLN A 109 -17.83 11.28 -0.42
CA GLN A 109 -17.81 11.93 0.89
C GLN A 109 -16.97 11.16 1.91
N VAL A 110 -16.98 9.82 1.85
CA VAL A 110 -16.18 8.98 2.73
C VAL A 110 -14.68 9.17 2.44
N LEU A 111 -14.31 9.23 1.15
CA LEU A 111 -12.93 9.52 0.74
C LEU A 111 -12.47 10.91 1.19
N ALA A 112 -13.31 11.94 1.04
CA ALA A 112 -12.99 13.29 1.49
C ALA A 112 -12.72 13.33 3.00
N ASN A 113 -13.59 12.69 3.78
CA ASN A 113 -13.44 12.58 5.23
C ASN A 113 -12.17 11.78 5.61
N TYR A 114 -11.93 10.64 4.95
CA TYR A 114 -10.76 9.79 5.18
C TYR A 114 -9.44 10.55 4.96
N LEU A 115 -9.38 11.40 3.92
CA LEU A 115 -8.20 12.20 3.60
C LEU A 115 -8.12 13.53 4.38
N GLY A 116 -9.17 13.89 5.10
CA GLY A 116 -9.26 15.18 5.77
C GLY A 116 -9.18 16.36 4.80
N VAL A 117 -9.91 16.28 3.68
CA VAL A 117 -9.93 17.32 2.64
C VAL A 117 -11.35 17.75 2.28
N SER A 118 -11.49 18.91 1.68
CA SER A 118 -12.78 19.36 1.13
C SER A 118 -13.21 18.51 -0.07
N SER A 119 -14.50 18.48 -0.37
CA SER A 119 -15.01 17.80 -1.58
C SER A 119 -14.42 18.37 -2.86
N THR A 120 -14.11 19.67 -2.89
CA THR A 120 -13.46 20.34 -4.02
C THR A 120 -12.00 19.86 -4.18
N THR A 121 -11.26 19.79 -3.08
CA THR A 121 -9.89 19.28 -3.08
C THR A 121 -9.85 17.81 -3.49
N LEU A 122 -10.77 16.99 -2.96
CA LEU A 122 -10.88 15.60 -3.38
C LEU A 122 -11.17 15.48 -4.89
N ALA A 123 -12.09 16.30 -5.42
CA ALA A 123 -12.39 16.30 -6.85
C ALA A 123 -11.14 16.59 -7.68
N ALA A 124 -10.35 17.58 -7.29
CA ALA A 124 -9.08 17.89 -7.97
C ALA A 124 -8.09 16.71 -7.89
N TYR A 125 -7.93 16.06 -6.74
CA TYR A 125 -7.07 14.89 -6.60
C TYR A 125 -7.54 13.71 -7.46
N LEU A 126 -8.85 13.48 -7.55
CA LEU A 126 -9.42 12.44 -8.40
C LEU A 126 -9.23 12.76 -9.89
N ASP A 127 -9.30 14.04 -10.30
CA ASP A 127 -9.03 14.45 -11.69
C ASP A 127 -7.57 14.19 -12.07
N GLU A 128 -6.63 14.62 -11.22
CA GLU A 128 -5.21 14.39 -11.42
C GLU A 128 -4.86 12.90 -11.45
N LEU A 129 -5.40 12.12 -10.50
CA LEU A 129 -5.20 10.67 -10.47
C LEU A 129 -5.81 9.98 -11.69
N ALA A 130 -6.99 10.38 -12.14
CA ALA A 130 -7.63 9.79 -13.32
C ALA A 130 -6.76 9.98 -14.57
N GLN A 131 -6.23 11.18 -14.76
CA GLN A 131 -5.31 11.46 -15.86
C GLN A 131 -4.03 10.63 -15.75
N TRP A 132 -3.44 10.57 -14.57
CA TRP A 132 -2.20 9.82 -14.34
C TRP A 132 -2.42 8.30 -14.49
N LEU A 133 -3.49 7.74 -13.95
CA LEU A 133 -3.85 6.32 -14.06
C LEU A 133 -4.11 5.87 -15.50
N SER A 134 -4.57 6.77 -16.37
CA SER A 134 -4.78 6.45 -17.78
C SER A 134 -3.50 5.99 -18.50
N HIS A 135 -2.32 6.44 -18.08
CA HIS A 135 -1.03 6.00 -18.60
C HIS A 135 -0.73 4.52 -18.29
N PHE A 136 -1.42 3.96 -17.28
CA PHE A 136 -1.33 2.55 -16.90
C PHE A 136 -2.51 1.73 -17.43
N GLN A 137 -3.29 2.26 -18.37
CA GLN A 137 -4.51 1.61 -18.87
C GLN A 137 -5.53 1.32 -17.75
N LEU A 138 -5.56 2.19 -16.75
CA LEU A 138 -6.53 2.17 -15.66
C LEU A 138 -7.54 3.29 -15.85
N GLN A 139 -8.80 2.99 -15.59
CA GLN A 139 -9.89 3.94 -15.75
C GLN A 139 -10.57 4.22 -14.41
N LEU A 140 -10.49 5.46 -13.93
CA LEU A 140 -11.20 5.91 -12.75
C LEU A 140 -12.60 6.41 -13.15
N ILE A 141 -13.63 5.72 -12.69
CA ILE A 141 -15.02 6.04 -13.00
C ILE A 141 -15.67 6.68 -11.76
N ARG A 142 -16.38 7.80 -11.99
CA ARG A 142 -17.17 8.48 -10.96
C ARG A 142 -18.63 8.40 -11.32
N LYS A 143 -19.41 7.75 -10.47
CA LYS A 143 -20.86 7.65 -10.62
C LYS A 143 -21.53 8.53 -9.57
N ARG A 144 -22.28 9.55 -10.03
CA ARG A 144 -22.99 10.48 -9.13
C ARG A 144 -23.91 9.71 -8.18
N GLY A 145 -23.78 9.97 -6.87
CA GLY A 145 -24.56 9.31 -5.83
C GLY A 145 -24.13 7.87 -5.51
N VAL A 146 -23.24 7.27 -6.30
CA VAL A 146 -22.73 5.90 -6.12
C VAL A 146 -21.34 5.94 -5.53
N GLY A 147 -20.37 6.53 -6.25
CA GLY A 147 -19.00 6.64 -5.75
C GLY A 147 -17.93 6.65 -6.85
N VAL A 148 -16.74 6.23 -6.43
CA VAL A 148 -15.53 6.15 -7.24
C VAL A 148 -15.12 4.68 -7.36
N GLU A 149 -14.79 4.25 -8.56
CA GLU A 149 -14.44 2.87 -8.90
C GLU A 149 -13.26 2.86 -9.87
N LEU A 150 -12.32 1.90 -9.71
CA LEU A 150 -11.15 1.77 -10.55
C LEU A 150 -11.21 0.49 -11.38
N TYR A 151 -11.24 0.65 -12.70
CA TYR A 151 -11.22 -0.43 -13.68
C TYR A 151 -9.84 -0.64 -14.29
N GLY A 152 -9.50 -1.89 -14.53
CA GLY A 152 -8.27 -2.34 -15.18
C GLY A 152 -7.69 -3.59 -14.54
N SER A 153 -6.70 -4.20 -15.21
CA SER A 153 -6.07 -5.43 -14.75
C SER A 153 -5.30 -5.23 -13.44
N GLU A 154 -5.19 -6.31 -12.65
CA GLU A 154 -4.41 -6.29 -11.43
C GLU A 154 -2.93 -5.97 -11.69
N ALA A 155 -2.37 -6.44 -12.80
CA ALA A 155 -1.01 -6.10 -13.24
C ALA A 155 -0.82 -4.58 -13.37
N ASN A 156 -1.76 -3.90 -14.02
CA ASN A 156 -1.70 -2.46 -14.20
C ASN A 156 -1.89 -1.69 -12.88
N LYS A 157 -2.75 -2.20 -11.98
CA LYS A 157 -2.94 -1.64 -10.64
C LYS A 157 -1.64 -1.69 -9.83
N ARG A 158 -0.95 -2.85 -9.82
CA ARG A 158 0.34 -3.00 -9.13
C ARG A 158 1.44 -2.13 -9.75
N ARG A 159 1.50 -2.04 -11.08
CA ARG A 159 2.45 -1.15 -11.78
C ARG A 159 2.22 0.31 -11.44
N ALA A 160 0.98 0.76 -11.46
CA ALA A 160 0.64 2.12 -11.09
C ALA A 160 1.05 2.43 -9.64
N LEU A 161 0.73 1.54 -8.69
CA LEU A 161 1.09 1.74 -7.29
C LEU A 161 2.61 1.79 -7.08
N ALA A 162 3.36 0.85 -7.64
CA ALA A 162 4.83 0.85 -7.56
C ALA A 162 5.43 2.12 -8.19
N HIS A 163 4.92 2.50 -9.37
CA HIS A 163 5.39 3.72 -10.04
C HIS A 163 5.07 4.99 -9.23
N PHE A 164 3.94 5.05 -8.54
CA PHE A 164 3.62 6.17 -7.66
C PHE A 164 4.66 6.32 -6.54
N PHE A 165 5.03 5.22 -5.89
CA PHE A 165 6.08 5.22 -4.88
C PHE A 165 7.43 5.68 -5.46
N LEU A 166 7.83 5.14 -6.61
CA LEU A 166 9.10 5.51 -7.27
C LEU A 166 9.11 6.96 -7.74
N GLN A 167 8.00 7.49 -8.20
CA GLN A 167 7.93 8.85 -8.74
C GLN A 167 7.97 9.92 -7.63
N TYR A 168 7.30 9.68 -6.51
CA TYR A 168 7.07 10.72 -5.50
C TYR A 168 7.83 10.52 -4.19
N PHE A 169 8.33 9.30 -3.93
CA PHE A 169 8.96 8.92 -2.66
C PHE A 169 10.30 8.20 -2.83
N TYR A 170 10.91 8.29 -4.00
CA TYR A 170 12.14 7.56 -4.35
C TYR A 170 13.28 7.79 -3.36
N GLU A 171 13.59 9.05 -3.06
CA GLU A 171 14.69 9.41 -2.16
C GLU A 171 14.44 8.93 -0.73
N GLU A 172 13.20 9.13 -0.25
CA GLU A 172 12.78 8.66 1.07
C GLU A 172 12.87 7.13 1.17
N LEU A 173 12.41 6.42 0.16
CA LEU A 173 12.47 4.95 0.12
C LEU A 173 13.92 4.43 0.14
N ILE A 174 14.81 4.97 -0.68
CA ILE A 174 16.22 4.53 -0.69
C ILE A 174 16.86 4.73 0.68
N GLU A 175 16.70 5.90 1.28
CA GLU A 175 17.25 6.20 2.59
C GLU A 175 16.73 5.21 3.64
N LYS A 176 15.42 4.93 3.64
CA LYS A 176 14.79 4.08 4.64
C LYS A 176 15.08 2.59 4.44
N LEU A 177 15.13 2.11 3.21
CA LEU A 177 15.54 0.74 2.94
C LEU A 177 16.98 0.48 3.39
N PHE A 178 17.87 1.45 3.18
CA PHE A 178 19.25 1.37 3.67
C PHE A 178 19.35 1.32 5.20
N LEU A 179 18.49 2.07 5.92
CA LEU A 179 18.42 2.02 7.38
C LEU A 179 17.85 0.69 7.88
N LEU A 180 16.84 0.13 7.19
CA LEU A 180 16.28 -1.19 7.51
C LEU A 180 17.31 -2.31 7.35
N GLU A 181 18.15 -2.27 6.32
CA GLU A 181 19.25 -3.22 6.14
C GLU A 181 20.26 -3.18 7.30
N LYS A 182 20.47 -2.00 7.88
CA LYS A 182 21.33 -1.83 9.07
C LYS A 182 20.67 -2.18 10.39
N GLY A 183 19.42 -2.67 10.37
CA GLY A 183 18.67 -3.05 11.57
C GLY A 183 18.18 -1.86 12.40
N THR A 184 18.24 -0.65 11.86
CA THR A 184 17.70 0.55 12.52
C THR A 184 16.20 0.58 12.25
N ILE A 185 15.40 0.36 13.30
CA ILE A 185 13.93 0.50 13.22
C ILE A 185 13.62 2.00 13.20
N ALA A 186 13.36 2.52 12.03
CA ALA A 186 12.79 3.84 11.89
C ALA A 186 11.25 3.69 11.79
N GLU A 187 10.53 4.23 12.77
CA GLU A 187 9.09 4.46 12.65
C GLU A 187 8.87 5.56 11.61
N GLU A 188 8.92 5.21 10.33
CA GLU A 188 9.00 6.21 9.29
C GLU A 188 7.79 6.18 8.37
N ARG A 189 7.35 7.38 8.05
CA ARG A 189 6.08 7.74 7.44
C ARG A 189 5.74 6.94 6.19
N ILE A 190 6.69 6.80 5.25
CA ILE A 190 6.44 6.09 3.99
C ILE A 190 6.44 4.56 4.18
N LEU A 191 7.18 4.03 5.14
CA LEU A 191 7.23 2.59 5.39
C LEU A 191 5.96 2.04 6.04
N HIS A 192 5.11 2.90 6.62
CA HIS A 192 3.79 2.49 7.15
C HIS A 192 2.83 1.95 6.09
N TYR A 193 3.12 2.19 4.81
CA TYR A 193 2.32 1.64 3.71
C TYR A 193 2.73 0.21 3.34
N PHE A 194 3.78 -0.31 3.96
CA PHE A 194 4.25 -1.68 3.74
C PHE A 194 4.11 -2.50 5.02
N ILE A 195 3.85 -3.78 4.86
CA ILE A 195 3.92 -4.75 5.96
C ILE A 195 5.40 -4.95 6.27
N PRO A 196 5.88 -4.59 7.48
CA PRO A 196 7.32 -4.55 7.77
C PRO A 196 8.01 -5.91 7.61
N GLU A 197 7.30 -6.99 7.94
CA GLU A 197 7.78 -8.36 7.81
C GLU A 197 8.04 -8.72 6.35
N TYR A 198 7.09 -8.40 5.46
CA TYR A 198 7.23 -8.64 4.01
C TYR A 198 8.38 -7.83 3.44
N LEU A 199 8.43 -6.55 3.76
CA LEU A 199 9.46 -5.66 3.24
C LEU A 199 10.87 -6.12 3.62
N ARG A 200 11.09 -6.47 4.90
CA ARG A 200 12.40 -6.95 5.39
C ARG A 200 12.84 -8.24 4.70
N GLU A 201 11.93 -9.21 4.60
CA GLU A 201 12.25 -10.49 3.98
C GLU A 201 12.51 -10.32 2.48
N VAL A 202 11.69 -9.56 1.79
CA VAL A 202 11.88 -9.27 0.35
C VAL A 202 13.22 -8.60 0.10
N ILE A 203 13.61 -7.60 0.92
CA ILE A 203 14.94 -6.96 0.82
C ILE A 203 16.05 -8.00 0.97
N SER A 204 15.98 -8.85 1.99
CA SER A 204 16.98 -9.88 2.26
C SER A 204 17.13 -10.85 1.09
N LEU A 205 16.01 -11.36 0.56
CA LEU A 205 15.99 -12.34 -0.52
C LEU A 205 16.43 -11.75 -1.87
N VAL A 206 15.98 -10.53 -2.18
CA VAL A 206 16.38 -9.84 -3.40
C VAL A 206 17.89 -9.52 -3.35
N ASN A 207 18.41 -9.05 -2.22
CA ASN A 207 19.84 -8.81 -2.04
C ASN A 207 20.64 -10.11 -2.22
N ALA A 208 20.22 -11.21 -1.59
CA ALA A 208 20.91 -12.51 -1.70
C ALA A 208 20.88 -13.03 -3.15
N ALA A 209 19.76 -12.91 -3.85
CA ALA A 209 19.63 -13.37 -5.24
C ALA A 209 20.60 -12.64 -6.19
N PHE A 210 20.85 -11.34 -5.96
CA PHE A 210 21.70 -10.54 -6.84
C PHE A 210 23.16 -10.39 -6.37
N GLN A 211 23.51 -10.83 -5.15
CA GLN A 211 24.90 -10.79 -4.69
C GLN A 211 25.84 -11.63 -5.54
N SER A 212 25.40 -12.80 -6.01
CA SER A 212 26.17 -13.76 -6.78
C SER A 212 25.90 -13.69 -8.28
N ALA A 213 25.03 -12.82 -8.73
CA ALA A 213 24.66 -12.69 -10.13
C ALA A 213 25.77 -11.99 -10.94
N PRO A 214 26.08 -12.45 -12.16
CA PRO A 214 27.08 -11.81 -13.04
C PRO A 214 26.64 -10.40 -13.47
N ALA A 215 25.35 -10.14 -13.54
CA ALA A 215 24.77 -8.83 -13.77
C ALA A 215 23.80 -8.47 -12.62
N ARG A 216 23.92 -7.26 -12.08
CA ARG A 216 23.08 -6.76 -11.00
C ARG A 216 22.15 -5.67 -11.52
N PRO A 217 20.90 -5.60 -11.03
CA PRO A 217 20.06 -4.46 -11.32
C PRO A 217 20.76 -3.15 -10.91
N ALA A 218 20.55 -2.08 -11.68
CA ALA A 218 20.91 -0.75 -11.22
C ALA A 218 20.13 -0.42 -9.92
N ASP A 219 20.61 0.52 -9.10
CA ASP A 219 19.99 0.82 -7.80
C ASP A 219 18.48 1.11 -7.93
N SER A 220 18.07 1.81 -9.00
CA SER A 220 16.66 2.02 -9.32
C SER A 220 15.90 0.73 -9.64
N GLY A 221 16.50 -0.17 -10.40
CA GLY A 221 15.90 -1.47 -10.74
C GLY A 221 15.83 -2.40 -9.52
N HIS A 222 16.83 -2.33 -8.63
CA HIS A 222 16.83 -3.08 -7.39
C HIS A 222 15.66 -2.66 -6.48
N LEU A 223 15.49 -1.35 -6.28
CA LEU A 223 14.35 -0.80 -5.55
C LEU A 223 13.02 -1.17 -6.21
N GLU A 224 12.96 -1.13 -7.54
CA GLU A 224 11.76 -1.48 -8.31
C GLU A 224 11.32 -2.92 -8.04
N ILE A 225 12.25 -3.89 -8.07
CA ILE A 225 11.96 -5.30 -7.76
C ILE A 225 11.49 -5.47 -6.31
N ILE A 226 12.14 -4.82 -5.35
CA ILE A 226 11.71 -4.87 -3.94
C ILE A 226 10.28 -4.37 -3.80
N LEU A 227 9.96 -3.21 -4.38
CA LEU A 227 8.62 -2.62 -4.29
C LEU A 227 7.56 -3.49 -4.95
N HIS A 228 7.82 -3.95 -6.20
CA HIS A 228 6.86 -4.81 -6.90
C HIS A 228 6.62 -6.12 -6.17
N THR A 229 7.65 -6.74 -5.61
CA THR A 229 7.51 -7.99 -4.85
C THR A 229 6.71 -7.76 -3.56
N THR A 230 7.02 -6.70 -2.80
CA THR A 230 6.31 -6.38 -1.56
C THR A 230 4.84 -6.04 -1.83
N ILE A 231 4.56 -5.21 -2.82
CA ILE A 231 3.19 -4.86 -3.24
C ILE A 231 2.44 -6.13 -3.69
N THR A 232 3.10 -7.02 -4.43
CA THR A 232 2.49 -8.27 -4.89
C THR A 232 2.05 -9.15 -3.71
N LEU A 233 2.90 -9.32 -2.69
CA LEU A 233 2.55 -10.05 -1.47
C LEU A 233 1.36 -9.41 -0.73
N GLN A 234 1.39 -8.09 -0.51
CA GLN A 234 0.32 -7.39 0.19
C GLN A 234 -1.02 -7.49 -0.54
N ARG A 235 -0.99 -7.41 -1.86
CA ARG A 235 -2.22 -7.52 -2.67
C ARG A 235 -2.74 -8.96 -2.72
N ALA A 236 -1.85 -9.95 -2.75
CA ALA A 236 -2.24 -11.36 -2.66
C ALA A 236 -2.88 -11.69 -1.29
N GLU A 237 -2.38 -11.11 -0.19
CA GLU A 237 -3.00 -11.24 1.14
C GLU A 237 -4.44 -10.69 1.15
N LEU A 238 -4.70 -9.62 0.41
CA LEU A 238 -6.04 -9.07 0.22
C LEU A 238 -6.87 -9.82 -0.84
N GLN A 239 -6.37 -10.97 -1.31
CA GLN A 239 -7.00 -11.84 -2.33
C GLN A 239 -7.15 -11.18 -3.72
N PHE A 240 -6.39 -10.15 -4.02
CA PHE A 240 -6.28 -9.58 -5.35
C PHE A 240 -5.24 -10.33 -6.17
N TYR A 241 -5.68 -11.36 -6.88
CA TYR A 241 -4.81 -12.22 -7.68
C TYR A 241 -4.69 -11.73 -9.12
N MET A 242 -3.54 -12.04 -9.73
CA MET A 242 -3.35 -11.83 -11.16
C MET A 242 -4.25 -12.71 -11.99
N GLU A 243 -4.81 -12.15 -13.06
CA GLU A 243 -5.49 -12.93 -14.07
C GLU A 243 -4.48 -13.83 -14.80
N LYS A 244 -4.93 -15.04 -15.19
CA LYS A 244 -4.09 -15.94 -15.99
C LYS A 244 -4.00 -15.38 -17.40
N ASP A 245 -2.85 -14.84 -17.77
CA ASP A 245 -2.58 -14.41 -19.14
C ASP A 245 -1.81 -15.52 -19.87
N ALA A 246 -2.51 -16.22 -20.77
CA ALA A 246 -1.94 -17.30 -21.57
C ALA A 246 -1.04 -16.79 -22.71
N THR A 247 -0.98 -15.48 -22.94
CA THR A 247 -0.26 -14.88 -24.09
C THR A 247 1.18 -14.50 -23.78
N LEU A 248 1.59 -14.57 -22.50
CA LEU A 248 2.96 -14.20 -22.11
C LEU A 248 3.98 -15.24 -22.59
N PRO A 249 5.01 -14.84 -23.35
CA PRO A 249 6.03 -15.75 -23.87
C PRO A 249 7.00 -16.19 -22.76
N LYS A 250 6.68 -17.28 -22.06
CA LYS A 250 7.53 -17.83 -21.00
C LYS A 250 8.95 -18.14 -21.49
N SER A 251 9.11 -18.47 -22.77
CA SER A 251 10.41 -18.79 -23.38
C SER A 251 11.40 -17.63 -23.39
N GLU A 252 10.92 -16.38 -23.32
CA GLU A 252 11.78 -15.20 -23.39
C GLU A 252 12.23 -14.68 -22.01
N ILE A 253 11.67 -15.22 -20.93
CA ILE A 253 11.90 -14.75 -19.53
C ILE A 253 12.28 -15.91 -18.59
N VAL A 254 12.82 -16.99 -19.11
CA VAL A 254 13.11 -18.20 -18.31
C VAL A 254 14.06 -17.90 -17.15
N ALA A 255 15.12 -17.16 -17.41
CA ALA A 255 16.12 -16.83 -16.40
C ALA A 255 15.53 -15.94 -15.28
N GLU A 256 14.78 -14.91 -15.65
CA GLU A 256 14.12 -14.02 -14.71
C GLU A 256 13.02 -14.75 -13.93
N PHE A 257 12.30 -15.64 -14.59
CA PHE A 257 11.28 -16.47 -13.96
C PHE A 257 11.89 -17.40 -12.90
N ASP A 258 13.01 -18.05 -13.20
CA ASP A 258 13.70 -18.94 -12.24
C ASP A 258 14.20 -18.16 -11.02
N VAL A 259 14.71 -16.94 -11.20
CA VAL A 259 15.10 -16.06 -10.08
C VAL A 259 13.90 -15.74 -9.21
N MET A 260 12.78 -15.28 -9.81
CA MET A 260 11.60 -14.90 -9.06
C MET A 260 10.88 -16.10 -8.44
N LEU A 261 10.91 -17.26 -9.08
CA LEU A 261 10.41 -18.52 -8.52
C LEU A 261 11.21 -18.93 -7.27
N ASN A 262 12.54 -18.78 -7.30
CA ASN A 262 13.37 -19.09 -6.14
C ASN A 262 13.08 -18.15 -4.96
N ILE A 263 12.94 -16.85 -5.22
CA ILE A 263 12.52 -15.87 -4.20
C ILE A 263 11.13 -16.22 -3.67
N SER A 264 10.16 -16.53 -4.54
CA SER A 264 8.79 -16.87 -4.17
C SER A 264 8.74 -18.10 -3.24
N ARG A 265 9.51 -19.14 -3.51
CA ARG A 265 9.57 -20.34 -2.64
C ARG A 265 10.04 -20.02 -1.22
N GLN A 266 10.95 -19.08 -1.07
CA GLN A 266 11.43 -18.67 0.25
C GLN A 266 10.40 -17.76 0.97
N LEU A 267 9.50 -17.12 0.21
CA LEU A 267 8.40 -16.33 0.75
C LEU A 267 7.15 -17.17 1.09
N GLU A 268 7.13 -18.48 0.80
CA GLU A 268 6.00 -19.38 1.12
C GLU A 268 5.72 -19.49 2.63
N GLN A 269 6.68 -19.13 3.49
CA GLN A 269 6.46 -19.00 4.93
C GLN A 269 5.43 -17.92 5.28
N PHE A 270 5.22 -16.95 4.40
CA PHE A 270 4.15 -15.98 4.49
C PHE A 270 2.92 -16.51 3.75
N ASN A 271 1.77 -16.40 4.35
CA ASN A 271 0.50 -16.74 3.71
C ASN A 271 -0.15 -15.42 3.27
N PRO A 272 -0.37 -15.18 1.98
CA PRO A 272 -0.55 -16.13 0.88
C PRO A 272 0.73 -16.42 0.06
N ALA A 273 0.79 -17.62 -0.54
CA ALA A 273 1.79 -17.94 -1.54
C ALA A 273 1.52 -17.19 -2.85
N LEU A 274 2.60 -16.80 -3.55
CA LEU A 274 2.49 -16.16 -4.86
C LEU A 274 2.04 -17.17 -5.93
N SER A 275 1.10 -16.79 -6.77
CA SER A 275 0.66 -17.59 -7.89
C SER A 275 1.70 -17.60 -9.03
N GLU A 276 1.59 -18.55 -9.97
CA GLU A 276 2.43 -18.57 -11.17
C GLU A 276 2.31 -17.26 -11.98
N SER A 277 1.13 -16.68 -12.05
CA SER A 277 0.89 -15.39 -12.71
C SER A 277 1.58 -14.23 -12.00
N ASP A 278 1.66 -14.25 -10.66
CA ASP A 278 2.40 -13.26 -9.88
C ASP A 278 3.91 -13.38 -10.14
N ILE A 279 4.44 -14.61 -10.20
CA ILE A 279 5.86 -14.86 -10.50
C ILE A 279 6.22 -14.42 -11.91
N LEU A 280 5.37 -14.71 -12.90
CA LEU A 280 5.51 -14.23 -14.28
C LEU A 280 5.55 -12.70 -14.35
N TYR A 281 4.64 -12.06 -13.66
CA TYR A 281 4.61 -10.59 -13.59
C TYR A 281 5.92 -10.02 -13.02
N LEU A 282 6.41 -10.56 -11.90
CA LEU A 282 7.66 -10.12 -11.29
C LEU A 282 8.87 -10.41 -12.19
N ALA A 283 8.87 -11.53 -12.91
CA ALA A 283 9.90 -11.86 -13.91
C ALA A 283 9.93 -10.85 -15.06
N LEU A 284 8.76 -10.39 -15.53
CA LEU A 284 8.69 -9.34 -16.55
C LEU A 284 9.20 -8.00 -16.04
N ILE A 285 8.88 -7.64 -14.79
CA ILE A 285 9.44 -6.43 -14.16
C ILE A 285 10.97 -6.56 -14.09
N LEU A 286 11.49 -7.69 -13.63
CA LEU A 286 12.93 -7.94 -13.54
C LEU A 286 13.62 -7.82 -14.91
N LYS A 287 13.02 -8.40 -15.97
CA LYS A 287 13.53 -8.27 -17.34
C LYS A 287 13.58 -6.82 -17.83
N GLY A 288 12.60 -6.01 -17.44
CA GLY A 288 12.54 -4.59 -17.78
C GLY A 288 13.53 -3.71 -17.03
N THR A 289 14.13 -4.21 -15.93
CA THR A 289 15.07 -3.42 -15.15
C THR A 289 16.40 -3.25 -15.87
N LYS A 290 17.05 -2.09 -15.68
CA LYS A 290 18.40 -1.86 -16.20
C LYS A 290 19.40 -2.69 -15.38
N LEU A 291 20.19 -3.53 -16.06
CA LEU A 291 21.26 -4.32 -15.45
C LEU A 291 22.57 -3.54 -15.54
N ARG A 292 23.39 -3.63 -14.49
CA ARG A 292 24.80 -3.23 -14.50
C ARG A 292 25.66 -4.46 -14.74
N GLU A 293 26.61 -4.38 -15.69
CA GLU A 293 27.62 -5.42 -15.83
C GLU A 293 28.55 -5.41 -14.62
N ALA A 294 28.94 -6.61 -14.17
CA ALA A 294 29.73 -6.80 -12.94
C ALA A 294 31.14 -6.14 -12.97
N GLN A 295 31.57 -5.64 -14.13
CA GLN A 295 32.87 -4.97 -14.31
C GLN A 295 32.82 -3.44 -14.22
N ALA A 296 31.66 -2.84 -14.08
CA ALA A 296 31.55 -1.40 -13.93
C ALA A 296 31.86 -1.00 -12.48
N VAL A 297 33.05 -0.42 -12.30
CA VAL A 297 33.59 0.34 -11.16
C VAL A 297 32.90 0.12 -9.79
N PRO A 298 33.63 -0.27 -8.74
CA PRO A 298 33.06 -0.37 -7.40
C PRO A 298 32.46 0.99 -7.04
N TYR A 299 31.16 0.97 -6.80
CA TYR A 299 30.41 2.16 -6.39
C TYR A 299 30.83 2.49 -4.95
N ASP A 300 31.68 3.50 -4.82
CA ASP A 300 32.10 3.99 -3.52
C ASP A 300 30.89 4.64 -2.86
N SER A 301 30.39 4.03 -1.79
CA SER A 301 29.26 4.51 -1.00
C SER A 301 29.43 5.96 -0.47
N ILE A 302 30.66 6.49 -0.58
CA ILE A 302 31.02 7.88 -0.25
C ILE A 302 30.45 8.88 -1.27
N VAL A 303 30.24 8.49 -2.52
CA VAL A 303 29.75 9.41 -3.58
C VAL A 303 28.25 9.70 -3.43
N LEU A 304 27.46 8.73 -2.90
CA LEU A 304 26.05 8.95 -2.63
C LEU A 304 25.86 9.93 -1.47
N ALA A 305 26.65 9.79 -0.42
CA ALA A 305 26.61 10.67 0.75
C ALA A 305 27.07 12.12 0.43
N GLN A 306 27.89 12.33 -0.58
CA GLN A 306 28.32 13.67 -1.01
C GLN A 306 27.31 14.37 -1.94
N LYS A 307 26.54 13.62 -2.75
CA LYS A 307 25.46 14.21 -3.58
C LYS A 307 24.21 14.61 -2.79
N ILE A 308 24.02 14.09 -1.60
CA ILE A 308 22.90 14.44 -0.70
C ILE A 308 23.24 15.71 0.12
N LYS A 309 24.50 16.15 0.14
CA LYS A 309 24.94 17.33 0.91
C LYS A 309 25.13 18.61 0.09
N ASN A 310 24.93 18.59 -1.21
CA ASN A 310 24.89 19.74 -2.11
C ASN A 310 23.48 19.85 -2.72
#